data_0448795e376285e27dc741a0d8e98ce0
#
_entry.id   0448795e376285e27dc741a0d8e98ce0
#
_cell.length_a   1.000
_cell.length_b   1.000
_cell.length_c   1.000
_cell.angle_alpha   90.00
_cell.angle_beta   90.00
_cell.angle_gamma   90.00
#
_symmetry.space_group_name_H-M   'P 1'
#
loop_
_entity.id
_entity.type
_entity.pdbx_description
1 polymer ?
#
loop_
_entity_poly.entity_id
_entity_poly.type
_entity_poly.pdbx_seq_one_letter_code
_entity_poly.pdbx_strand_id
1 'polypeptide(L)'
;MAESICESFQATAARLLDLGLGYLSLDREAATLSTGERQRVQLARSVRNRTTGVLYVLDEPSIGLHPSNIEGLRGVMHDLIADGNSIVLVDHDTEILRDADWLIEMGPGAGENGGTILTQGTVEQVAQSPASRIGPFLADLHTLSARTRTPEAELFALGTITLRTRAIHTVKPLEVRLPKGRLIAVTGVSGSGKTTLVLESLIP
;
A
#
# COMPACT_ATOMS: atom_id res chain seq x y z
N MET A 1 14.13 -23.45 25.73
CA MET A 1 13.86 -23.90 24.35
C MET A 1 12.42 -23.58 23.90
N ALA A 2 11.37 -24.05 24.59
CA ALA A 2 9.97 -23.71 24.21
C ALA A 2 9.70 -22.20 24.25
N GLU A 3 10.15 -21.51 25.28
CA GLU A 3 10.02 -20.07 25.47
C GLU A 3 10.63 -19.27 24.31
N SER A 4 11.86 -19.57 23.94
CA SER A 4 12.55 -18.94 22.79
C SER A 4 11.87 -19.21 21.44
N ILE A 5 11.23 -20.37 21.26
CA ILE A 5 10.43 -20.66 20.05
C ILE A 5 9.15 -19.81 20.06
N CYS A 6 8.47 -19.69 21.19
CA CYS A 6 7.26 -18.86 21.32
C CYS A 6 7.57 -17.38 21.08
N GLU A 7 8.65 -16.85 21.65
CA GLU A 7 9.08 -15.47 21.44
C GLU A 7 9.40 -15.20 19.95
N SER A 8 10.14 -16.10 19.30
CA SER A 8 10.44 -15.98 17.87
C SER A 8 9.20 -16.05 16.99
N PHE A 9 8.24 -16.89 17.34
CA PHE A 9 6.96 -16.98 16.63
C PHE A 9 6.14 -15.69 16.82
N GLN A 10 6.02 -15.20 18.04
CA GLN A 10 5.29 -13.97 18.36
C GLN A 10 5.89 -12.77 17.62
N ALA A 11 7.21 -12.62 17.60
CA ALA A 11 7.89 -11.54 16.88
C ALA A 11 7.61 -11.60 15.37
N THR A 12 7.64 -12.78 14.78
CA THR A 12 7.33 -12.95 13.35
C THR A 12 5.85 -12.66 13.06
N ALA A 13 4.95 -13.14 13.91
CA ALA A 13 3.51 -12.91 13.75
C ALA A 13 3.16 -11.43 13.88
N ALA A 14 3.74 -10.72 14.86
CA ALA A 14 3.55 -9.27 15.02
C ALA A 14 3.93 -8.51 13.74
N ARG A 15 5.09 -8.81 13.15
CA ARG A 15 5.53 -8.17 11.90
C ARG A 15 4.61 -8.47 10.71
N LEU A 16 4.08 -9.69 10.61
CA LEU A 16 3.10 -10.01 9.56
C LEU A 16 1.82 -9.18 9.74
N LEU A 17 1.40 -8.94 10.98
CA LEU A 17 0.26 -8.07 11.29
C LEU A 17 0.56 -6.61 10.91
N ASP A 18 1.74 -6.09 11.27
CA ASP A 18 2.19 -4.73 10.94
C ASP A 18 2.22 -4.51 9.43
N LEU A 19 2.64 -5.52 8.67
CA LEU A 19 2.64 -5.51 7.20
C LEU A 19 1.26 -5.76 6.58
N GLY A 20 0.18 -5.75 7.37
CA GLY A 20 -1.19 -5.90 6.89
C GLY A 20 -1.54 -7.29 6.37
N LEU A 21 -0.85 -8.33 6.83
CA LEU A 21 -1.05 -9.73 6.41
C LEU A 21 -1.89 -10.55 7.40
N GLY A 22 -2.52 -9.90 8.39
CA GLY A 22 -3.29 -10.57 9.43
C GLY A 22 -4.53 -11.36 8.96
N TYR A 23 -4.94 -11.17 7.71
CA TYR A 23 -6.02 -11.92 7.09
C TYR A 23 -5.57 -13.25 6.45
N LEU A 24 -4.26 -13.47 6.33
CA LEU A 24 -3.73 -14.70 5.76
C LEU A 24 -3.80 -15.85 6.77
N SER A 25 -4.24 -17.01 6.31
CA SER A 25 -4.09 -18.24 7.05
C SER A 25 -2.66 -18.77 6.93
N LEU A 26 -2.10 -19.32 8.01
CA LEU A 26 -0.73 -19.81 8.05
C LEU A 26 -0.51 -21.08 7.21
N ASP A 27 -1.57 -21.78 6.86
CA ASP A 27 -1.56 -22.96 5.99
C ASP A 27 -1.74 -22.62 4.50
N ARG A 28 -1.89 -21.31 4.17
CA ARG A 28 -2.08 -20.88 2.80
C ARG A 28 -0.82 -21.14 1.96
N GLU A 29 -1.00 -21.78 0.83
CA GLU A 29 0.08 -22.07 -0.12
C GLU A 29 0.72 -20.77 -0.66
N ALA A 30 2.05 -20.69 -0.61
CA ALA A 30 2.81 -19.52 -1.07
C ALA A 30 2.56 -19.18 -2.55
N ALA A 31 2.23 -20.17 -3.39
CA ALA A 31 1.89 -19.99 -4.79
C ALA A 31 0.60 -19.17 -5.00
N THR A 32 -0.29 -19.16 -4.02
CA THR A 32 -1.58 -18.42 -4.07
C THR A 32 -1.46 -16.98 -3.60
N LEU A 33 -0.30 -16.57 -3.07
CA LEU A 33 -0.04 -15.21 -2.64
C LEU A 33 0.18 -14.28 -3.84
N SER A 34 -0.36 -13.09 -3.79
CA SER A 34 -0.04 -12.02 -4.73
C SER A 34 1.44 -11.62 -4.62
N THR A 35 1.95 -10.91 -5.62
CA THR A 35 3.35 -10.44 -5.61
C THR A 35 3.65 -9.58 -4.39
N GLY A 36 2.77 -8.62 -4.06
CA GLY A 36 2.93 -7.78 -2.87
C GLY A 36 2.84 -8.55 -1.55
N GLU A 37 1.93 -9.55 -1.44
CA GLU A 37 1.88 -10.41 -0.26
C GLU A 37 3.17 -11.21 -0.08
N ARG A 38 3.70 -11.78 -1.16
CA ARG A 38 4.98 -12.52 -1.13
C ARG A 38 6.14 -11.63 -0.70
N GLN A 39 6.25 -10.42 -1.24
CA GLN A 39 7.31 -9.48 -0.85
C GLN A 39 7.23 -9.14 0.64
N ARG A 40 6.02 -8.85 1.16
CA ARG A 40 5.83 -8.53 2.58
C ARG A 40 6.14 -9.72 3.49
N VAL A 41 5.77 -10.94 3.10
CA VAL A 41 6.17 -12.16 3.83
C VAL A 41 7.70 -12.31 3.85
N GLN A 42 8.38 -12.05 2.72
CA GLN A 42 9.84 -12.08 2.66
C GLN A 42 10.47 -11.01 3.53
N LEU A 43 9.93 -9.78 3.53
CA LEU A 43 10.37 -8.70 4.42
C LEU A 43 10.25 -9.09 5.90
N ALA A 44 9.11 -9.62 6.34
CA ALA A 44 8.91 -10.09 7.71
C ALA A 44 9.94 -11.14 8.13
N ARG A 45 10.38 -11.99 7.19
CA ARG A 45 11.42 -13.01 7.43
C ARG A 45 12.82 -12.42 7.50
N SER A 46 13.11 -11.39 6.71
CA SER A 46 14.45 -10.79 6.60
C SER A 46 14.88 -10.13 7.90
N VAL A 47 13.99 -9.41 8.56
CA VAL A 47 14.26 -8.77 9.87
C VAL A 47 14.59 -9.78 10.96
N ARG A 48 14.06 -11.01 10.86
CA ARG A 48 14.36 -12.08 11.83
C ARG A 48 15.83 -12.52 11.78
N ASN A 49 16.44 -12.50 10.60
CA ASN A 49 17.75 -13.13 10.38
C ASN A 49 18.91 -12.26 10.87
N ARG A 50 18.69 -11.02 11.30
CA ARG A 50 19.72 -10.05 11.76
C ARG A 50 20.96 -10.03 10.87
N THR A 51 20.76 -10.23 9.55
CA THR A 51 21.84 -10.09 8.60
C THR A 51 22.20 -8.63 8.46
N THR A 52 23.49 -8.31 8.45
CA THR A 52 24.01 -6.96 8.29
C THR A 52 24.75 -6.82 6.96
N GLY A 53 24.80 -5.62 6.39
CA GLY A 53 25.50 -5.36 5.13
C GLY A 53 24.80 -5.92 3.89
N VAL A 54 23.50 -6.19 3.96
CA VAL A 54 22.68 -6.67 2.84
C VAL A 54 22.03 -5.49 2.13
N LEU A 55 21.95 -5.54 0.81
CA LEU A 55 21.14 -4.65 -0.01
C LEU A 55 19.78 -5.30 -0.30
N TYR A 56 18.72 -4.70 0.21
CA TYR A 56 17.34 -5.08 -0.11
C TYR A 56 16.84 -4.24 -1.29
N VAL A 57 16.28 -4.89 -2.29
CA VAL A 57 15.62 -4.22 -3.42
C VAL A 57 14.14 -4.52 -3.34
N LEU A 58 13.33 -3.48 -3.17
CA LEU A 58 11.88 -3.54 -3.00
C LEU A 58 11.21 -2.83 -4.16
N ASP A 59 10.37 -3.54 -4.89
CA ASP A 59 9.63 -3.02 -6.04
C ASP A 59 8.15 -2.92 -5.70
N GLU A 60 7.66 -1.67 -5.55
CA GLU A 60 6.29 -1.32 -5.20
C GLU A 60 5.72 -2.06 -3.97
N PRO A 61 6.43 -2.11 -2.82
CA PRO A 61 5.96 -2.85 -1.65
C PRO A 61 4.69 -2.25 -1.04
N SER A 62 4.35 -0.99 -1.33
CA SER A 62 3.13 -0.32 -0.89
C SER A 62 1.88 -0.80 -1.63
N ILE A 63 2.04 -1.47 -2.77
CA ILE A 63 0.91 -1.82 -3.65
C ILE A 63 -0.15 -2.64 -2.90
N GLY A 64 -1.40 -2.18 -2.95
CA GLY A 64 -2.52 -2.84 -2.28
C GLY A 64 -2.53 -2.71 -0.76
N LEU A 65 -1.63 -1.94 -0.16
CA LEU A 65 -1.71 -1.59 1.25
C LEU A 65 -2.78 -0.52 1.50
N HIS A 66 -3.46 -0.66 2.61
CA HIS A 66 -4.26 0.41 3.17
C HIS A 66 -3.32 1.42 3.87
N PRO A 67 -3.61 2.73 3.88
CA PRO A 67 -2.77 3.73 4.56
C PRO A 67 -2.36 3.34 5.99
N SER A 68 -3.26 2.71 6.76
CA SER A 68 -2.94 2.23 8.11
C SER A 68 -1.83 1.16 8.18
N ASN A 69 -1.50 0.51 7.07
CA ASN A 69 -0.44 -0.51 7.00
C ASN A 69 0.87 0.05 6.41
N ILE A 70 0.85 1.26 5.86
CA ILE A 70 2.06 1.96 5.38
C ILE A 70 3.03 2.18 6.54
N GLU A 71 2.51 2.59 7.72
CA GLU A 71 3.32 2.78 8.92
C GLU A 71 4.07 1.51 9.33
N GLY A 72 3.40 0.35 9.28
CA GLY A 72 4.04 -0.94 9.56
C GLY A 72 5.16 -1.27 8.57
N LEU A 73 4.95 -1.00 7.26
CA LEU A 73 5.98 -1.18 6.24
C LEU A 73 7.18 -0.26 6.49
N ARG A 74 6.96 1.02 6.83
CA ARG A 74 8.00 1.99 7.19
C ARG A 74 8.79 1.50 8.39
N GLY A 75 8.12 1.04 9.45
CA GLY A 75 8.76 0.48 10.64
C GLY A 75 9.70 -0.68 10.33
N VAL A 76 9.27 -1.62 9.47
CA VAL A 76 10.11 -2.75 9.04
C VAL A 76 11.32 -2.28 8.23
N MET A 77 11.18 -1.29 7.36
CA MET A 77 12.32 -0.72 6.60
C MET A 77 13.31 -0.02 7.53
N HIS A 78 12.84 0.75 8.50
CA HIS A 78 13.69 1.40 9.50
C HIS A 78 14.46 0.38 10.35
N ASP A 79 13.82 -0.72 10.76
CA ASP A 79 14.50 -1.80 11.51
C ASP A 79 15.63 -2.41 10.68
N LEU A 80 15.40 -2.67 9.38
CA LEU A 80 16.45 -3.20 8.49
C LEU A 80 17.63 -2.24 8.34
N ILE A 81 17.37 -0.95 8.21
CA ILE A 81 18.43 0.09 8.14
C ILE A 81 19.18 0.16 9.46
N ALA A 82 18.47 0.15 10.60
CA ALA A 82 19.08 0.17 11.94
C ALA A 82 19.98 -1.05 12.20
N ASP A 83 19.66 -2.20 11.60
CA ASP A 83 20.48 -3.40 11.62
C ASP A 83 21.71 -3.33 10.67
N GLY A 84 21.98 -2.16 10.05
CA GLY A 84 23.15 -1.93 9.18
C GLY A 84 22.99 -2.43 7.75
N ASN A 85 21.78 -2.52 7.25
CA ASN A 85 21.47 -2.87 5.87
C ASN A 85 21.20 -1.62 5.02
N SER A 86 21.11 -1.79 3.71
CA SER A 86 20.71 -0.78 2.75
C SER A 86 19.45 -1.19 2.02
N ILE A 87 18.60 -0.22 1.67
CA ILE A 87 17.36 -0.48 0.92
C ILE A 87 17.35 0.38 -0.33
N VAL A 88 17.10 -0.23 -1.48
CA VAL A 88 16.70 0.45 -2.71
C VAL A 88 15.21 0.18 -2.91
N LEU A 89 14.44 1.24 -2.87
CA LEU A 89 12.98 1.19 -2.97
C LEU A 89 12.54 1.80 -4.31
N VAL A 90 11.70 1.09 -5.03
CA VAL A 90 10.93 1.64 -6.16
C VAL A 90 9.49 1.77 -5.69
N ASP A 91 8.98 2.97 -5.59
CA ASP A 91 7.60 3.23 -5.17
C ASP A 91 7.12 4.58 -5.70
N HIS A 92 5.82 4.82 -5.65
CA HIS A 92 5.18 6.06 -6.04
C HIS A 92 4.34 6.69 -4.90
N ASP A 93 4.28 6.03 -3.75
CA ASP A 93 3.60 6.55 -2.55
C ASP A 93 4.48 7.61 -1.88
N THR A 94 3.97 8.85 -1.85
CA THR A 94 4.72 10.00 -1.30
C THR A 94 4.98 9.90 0.19
N GLU A 95 4.14 9.18 0.96
CA GLU A 95 4.38 8.97 2.39
C GLU A 95 5.62 8.13 2.63
N ILE A 96 5.84 7.11 1.79
CA ILE A 96 7.04 6.26 1.86
C ILE A 96 8.26 7.00 1.31
N LEU A 97 8.10 7.71 0.18
CA LEU A 97 9.21 8.42 -0.45
C LEU A 97 9.79 9.53 0.42
N ARG A 98 8.99 10.11 1.33
CA ARG A 98 9.45 11.12 2.30
C ARG A 98 10.41 10.57 3.35
N ASP A 99 10.46 9.27 3.55
CA ASP A 99 11.39 8.61 4.49
C ASP A 99 12.76 8.30 3.86
N ALA A 100 12.90 8.49 2.54
CA ALA A 100 14.14 8.19 1.86
C ALA A 100 15.25 9.19 2.19
N ASP A 101 16.47 8.71 2.45
CA ASP A 101 17.64 9.56 2.58
C ASP A 101 18.07 10.18 1.25
N TRP A 102 17.80 9.46 0.15
CA TRP A 102 18.16 9.87 -1.21
C TRP A 102 17.09 9.41 -2.21
N LEU A 103 16.61 10.35 -3.03
CA LEU A 103 15.67 10.11 -4.11
C LEU A 103 16.35 10.21 -5.47
N ILE A 104 15.92 9.34 -6.38
CA ILE A 104 16.27 9.39 -7.81
C ILE A 104 14.95 9.36 -8.57
N GLU A 105 14.62 10.45 -9.26
CA GLU A 105 13.43 10.52 -10.09
C GLU A 105 13.77 10.23 -11.55
N MET A 106 13.09 9.22 -12.11
CA MET A 106 13.25 8.78 -13.49
C MET A 106 12.17 9.39 -14.39
N GLY A 107 12.51 9.66 -15.65
CA GLY A 107 11.54 10.20 -16.61
C GLY A 107 12.18 10.56 -17.95
N PRO A 108 11.58 11.55 -18.69
CA PRO A 108 10.35 12.30 -18.42
C PRO A 108 9.04 11.54 -18.75
N GLY A 109 9.12 10.42 -19.41
CA GLY A 109 7.97 9.60 -19.82
C GLY A 109 8.27 8.11 -19.72
N ALA A 110 7.48 7.32 -20.46
CA ALA A 110 7.67 5.87 -20.57
C ALA A 110 8.24 5.49 -21.95
N GLY A 111 8.80 4.28 -22.07
CA GLY A 111 9.38 3.77 -23.31
C GLY A 111 10.57 4.62 -23.80
N GLU A 112 10.60 4.94 -25.09
CA GLU A 112 11.69 5.71 -25.72
C GLU A 112 11.88 7.11 -25.13
N ASN A 113 10.84 7.69 -24.53
CA ASN A 113 10.87 9.00 -23.88
C ASN A 113 11.18 8.92 -22.38
N GLY A 114 11.59 7.76 -21.89
CA GLY A 114 11.94 7.51 -20.48
C GLY A 114 13.42 7.20 -20.29
N GLY A 115 13.73 6.60 -19.15
CA GLY A 115 15.05 6.02 -18.87
C GLY A 115 16.15 7.02 -18.52
N THR A 116 15.82 8.31 -18.31
CA THR A 116 16.77 9.34 -17.87
C THR A 116 16.48 9.79 -16.44
N ILE A 117 17.49 10.28 -15.75
CA ILE A 117 17.33 10.89 -14.43
C ILE A 117 16.89 12.33 -14.62
N LEU A 118 15.72 12.69 -14.10
CA LEU A 118 15.22 14.07 -14.08
C LEU A 118 15.88 14.89 -12.98
N THR A 119 15.96 14.33 -11.79
CA THR A 119 16.58 14.91 -10.62
C THR A 119 16.97 13.84 -9.62
N GLN A 120 17.91 14.15 -8.75
CA GLN A 120 18.31 13.29 -7.63
C GLN A 120 18.81 14.15 -6.47
N GLY A 121 18.67 13.67 -5.25
CA GLY A 121 19.10 14.37 -4.05
C GLY A 121 18.32 13.93 -2.82
N THR A 122 18.42 14.72 -1.74
CA THR A 122 17.55 14.53 -0.58
C THR A 122 16.09 14.84 -0.95
N VAL A 123 15.16 14.45 -0.11
CA VAL A 123 13.73 14.72 -0.32
C VAL A 123 13.48 16.22 -0.54
N GLU A 124 14.13 17.08 0.25
CA GLU A 124 13.98 18.53 0.15
C GLU A 124 14.54 19.09 -1.17
N GLN A 125 15.68 18.55 -1.63
CA GLN A 125 16.29 18.96 -2.90
C GLN A 125 15.41 18.59 -4.08
N VAL A 126 14.85 17.36 -4.08
CA VAL A 126 13.94 16.91 -5.13
C VAL A 126 12.63 17.68 -5.08
N ALA A 127 12.08 17.94 -3.88
CA ALA A 127 10.85 18.73 -3.70
C ALA A 127 10.97 20.15 -4.26
N GLN A 128 12.16 20.76 -4.22
CA GLN A 128 12.43 22.11 -4.72
C GLN A 128 12.93 22.14 -6.18
N SER A 129 13.21 21.00 -6.77
CA SER A 129 13.74 20.93 -8.13
C SER A 129 12.68 21.29 -9.18
N PRO A 130 12.92 22.26 -10.06
CA PRO A 130 11.97 22.60 -11.12
C PRO A 130 11.82 21.49 -12.18
N ALA A 131 12.77 20.56 -12.25
CA ALA A 131 12.73 19.40 -13.13
C ALA A 131 11.89 18.26 -12.54
N SER A 132 11.62 18.28 -11.24
CA SER A 132 10.88 17.23 -10.56
C SER A 132 9.38 17.29 -10.88
N ARG A 133 8.80 16.15 -11.23
CA ARG A 133 7.36 15.96 -11.35
C ARG A 133 6.72 15.57 -10.03
N ILE A 134 7.46 14.85 -9.18
CA ILE A 134 6.98 14.44 -7.86
C ILE A 134 7.18 15.52 -6.80
N GLY A 135 8.10 16.47 -7.04
CA GLY A 135 8.43 17.55 -6.10
C GLY A 135 7.23 18.30 -5.53
N PRO A 136 6.25 18.75 -6.34
CA PRO A 136 5.07 19.44 -5.83
C PRO A 136 4.23 18.58 -4.87
N PHE A 137 4.24 17.25 -5.01
CA PHE A 137 3.53 16.32 -4.12
C PHE A 137 4.32 16.07 -2.83
N LEU A 138 5.65 16.02 -2.91
CA LEU A 138 6.52 15.92 -1.73
C LEU A 138 6.44 17.17 -0.86
N ALA A 139 6.32 18.35 -1.49
CA ALA A 139 6.21 19.64 -0.81
C ALA A 139 4.78 19.98 -0.33
N ASP A 140 3.78 19.09 -0.50
CA ASP A 140 2.36 19.34 -0.24
C ASP A 140 1.80 20.58 -0.98
N LEU A 141 2.47 21.03 -2.05
CA LEU A 141 2.06 22.19 -2.84
C LEU A 141 1.00 21.86 -3.89
N HIS A 142 0.73 20.57 -4.12
CA HIS A 142 -0.22 20.15 -5.12
C HIS A 142 -1.64 20.19 -4.55
N THR A 143 -2.34 21.27 -4.82
CA THR A 143 -3.79 21.36 -4.57
C THR A 143 -4.55 20.64 -5.68
N LEU A 144 -5.12 19.49 -5.34
CA LEU A 144 -6.07 18.83 -6.24
C LEU A 144 -7.26 19.77 -6.49
N SER A 145 -7.54 20.06 -7.77
CA SER A 145 -8.77 20.77 -8.12
C SER A 145 -9.96 19.96 -7.60
N ALA A 146 -10.62 20.48 -6.56
CA ALA A 146 -11.75 19.82 -5.98
C ALA A 146 -12.90 19.78 -7.00
N ARG A 147 -13.31 18.58 -7.41
CA ARG A 147 -14.54 18.42 -8.17
C ARG A 147 -15.71 19.00 -7.38
N THR A 148 -16.56 19.79 -8.04
CA THR A 148 -17.83 20.21 -7.44
C THR A 148 -18.63 18.97 -7.05
N ARG A 149 -18.88 18.81 -5.77
CA ARG A 149 -19.64 17.67 -5.26
C ARG A 149 -21.13 17.94 -5.42
N THR A 150 -21.88 16.91 -5.80
CA THR A 150 -23.34 16.97 -5.80
C THR A 150 -23.84 17.18 -4.37
N PRO A 151 -24.77 18.13 -4.10
CA PRO A 151 -25.39 18.29 -2.79
C PRO A 151 -25.99 16.97 -2.29
N GLU A 152 -25.93 16.73 -0.98
CA GLU A 152 -26.41 15.48 -0.37
C GLU A 152 -27.86 15.17 -0.72
N ALA A 153 -28.73 16.22 -0.72
CA ALA A 153 -30.13 16.10 -1.09
C ALA A 153 -30.38 15.58 -2.52
N GLU A 154 -29.41 15.78 -3.42
CA GLU A 154 -29.49 15.39 -4.84
C GLU A 154 -28.70 14.11 -5.18
N LEU A 155 -28.03 13.50 -4.19
CA LEU A 155 -27.19 12.33 -4.46
C LEU A 155 -27.97 11.22 -5.15
N PHE A 156 -29.18 10.94 -4.75
CA PHE A 156 -30.04 9.87 -5.26
C PHE A 156 -31.07 10.33 -6.31
N ALA A 157 -30.99 11.57 -6.80
CA ALA A 157 -31.95 12.11 -7.77
C ALA A 157 -32.01 11.33 -9.09
N LEU A 158 -30.91 10.70 -9.51
CA LEU A 158 -30.84 9.88 -10.72
C LEU A 158 -31.21 8.40 -10.47
N GLY A 159 -31.68 8.09 -9.26
CA GLY A 159 -32.08 6.74 -8.86
C GLY A 159 -31.05 6.03 -7.99
N THR A 160 -31.41 4.82 -7.60
CA THR A 160 -30.64 4.01 -6.62
C THR A 160 -30.41 2.61 -7.19
N ILE A 161 -29.23 2.06 -6.94
CA ILE A 161 -28.95 0.63 -7.01
C ILE A 161 -28.95 0.14 -5.57
N THR A 162 -29.83 -0.81 -5.26
CA THR A 162 -29.86 -1.45 -3.92
C THR A 162 -29.17 -2.79 -4.01
N LEU A 163 -28.06 -2.94 -3.30
CA LEU A 163 -27.34 -4.19 -3.17
C LEU A 163 -27.73 -4.85 -1.84
N ARG A 164 -28.21 -6.10 -1.91
CA ARG A 164 -28.46 -6.95 -0.75
C ARG A 164 -27.64 -8.22 -0.90
N THR A 165 -26.76 -8.48 0.06
CA THR A 165 -25.93 -9.69 0.01
C THR A 165 -26.29 -10.64 1.14
N ARG A 166 -26.02 -11.94 0.89
CA ARG A 166 -25.85 -12.95 1.94
C ARG A 166 -24.41 -12.92 2.43
N ALA A 167 -24.08 -13.77 3.41
CA ALA A 167 -22.70 -13.99 3.79
C ALA A 167 -21.92 -14.62 2.61
N ILE A 168 -20.84 -13.97 2.17
CA ILE A 168 -19.94 -14.45 1.11
C ILE A 168 -18.51 -14.21 1.60
N HIS A 169 -17.76 -15.26 1.84
CA HIS A 169 -16.42 -15.20 2.43
C HIS A 169 -16.37 -14.31 3.68
N THR A 170 -15.64 -13.22 3.66
CA THR A 170 -15.54 -12.27 4.79
C THR A 170 -16.67 -11.23 4.82
N VAL A 171 -17.43 -11.09 3.73
CA VAL A 171 -18.57 -10.17 3.65
C VAL A 171 -19.74 -10.71 4.41
N LYS A 172 -20.18 -10.00 5.45
CA LYS A 172 -21.39 -10.34 6.21
C LYS A 172 -22.64 -9.92 5.43
N PRO A 173 -23.82 -10.47 5.73
CA PRO A 173 -25.07 -9.99 5.14
C PRO A 173 -25.18 -8.48 5.33
N LEU A 174 -25.41 -7.76 4.24
CA LEU A 174 -25.56 -6.31 4.27
C LEU A 174 -26.56 -5.85 3.22
N GLU A 175 -27.10 -4.66 3.46
CA GLU A 175 -27.86 -3.89 2.48
C GLU A 175 -27.21 -2.52 2.34
N VAL A 176 -26.87 -2.15 1.10
CA VAL A 176 -26.30 -0.83 0.78
C VAL A 176 -27.00 -0.23 -0.42
N ARG A 177 -27.23 1.08 -0.35
CA ARG A 177 -27.81 1.87 -1.43
C ARG A 177 -26.73 2.66 -2.14
N LEU A 178 -26.62 2.50 -3.44
CA LEU A 178 -25.64 3.15 -4.29
C LEU A 178 -26.36 4.15 -5.21
N PRO A 179 -26.00 5.44 -5.20
CA PRO A 179 -26.62 6.43 -6.06
C PRO A 179 -26.17 6.24 -7.51
N LYS A 180 -27.11 6.25 -8.47
CA LYS A 180 -26.80 6.20 -9.91
C LYS A 180 -26.16 7.50 -10.39
N GLY A 181 -25.28 7.37 -11.42
CA GLY A 181 -24.61 8.52 -12.03
C GLY A 181 -23.64 9.24 -11.10
N ARG A 182 -23.08 8.55 -10.12
CA ARG A 182 -22.12 9.11 -9.14
C ARG A 182 -20.85 8.27 -9.10
N LEU A 183 -19.76 8.89 -8.68
CA LEU A 183 -18.54 8.20 -8.34
C LEU A 183 -18.67 7.64 -6.92
N ILE A 184 -18.57 6.33 -6.77
CA ILE A 184 -18.67 5.62 -5.51
C ILE A 184 -17.32 5.00 -5.22
N ALA A 185 -16.75 5.26 -4.05
CA ALA A 185 -15.52 4.66 -3.59
C ALA A 185 -15.81 3.59 -2.54
N VAL A 186 -15.23 2.40 -2.71
CA VAL A 186 -15.24 1.33 -1.71
C VAL A 186 -13.84 1.24 -1.12
N THR A 187 -13.71 1.50 0.17
CA THR A 187 -12.43 1.50 0.88
C THR A 187 -12.45 0.58 2.08
N GLY A 188 -11.28 0.29 2.63
CA GLY A 188 -11.08 -0.56 3.81
C GLY A 188 -9.74 -1.28 3.76
N VAL A 189 -9.34 -1.86 4.88
CA VAL A 189 -8.07 -2.61 5.00
C VAL A 189 -8.01 -3.80 4.05
N SER A 190 -6.80 -4.31 3.81
CA SER A 190 -6.60 -5.52 3.00
C SER A 190 -7.37 -6.69 3.64
N GLY A 191 -7.98 -7.55 2.81
CA GLY A 191 -8.78 -8.68 3.30
C GLY A 191 -10.18 -8.33 3.84
N SER A 192 -10.59 -7.05 3.86
CA SER A 192 -11.92 -6.64 4.38
C SER A 192 -13.12 -7.02 3.47
N GLY A 193 -12.87 -7.67 2.33
CA GLY A 193 -13.93 -8.14 1.44
C GLY A 193 -14.36 -7.14 0.36
N LYS A 194 -13.59 -6.07 0.11
CA LYS A 194 -13.90 -5.07 -0.95
C LYS A 194 -14.12 -5.70 -2.32
N THR A 195 -13.19 -6.54 -2.74
CA THR A 195 -13.24 -7.23 -4.04
C THR A 195 -14.45 -8.16 -4.12
N THR A 196 -14.69 -8.94 -3.07
CA THR A 196 -15.87 -9.82 -2.97
C THR A 196 -17.17 -9.03 -3.05
N LEU A 197 -17.25 -7.90 -2.35
CA LEU A 197 -18.44 -7.03 -2.40
C LEU A 197 -18.70 -6.51 -3.82
N VAL A 198 -17.65 -6.09 -4.54
CA VAL A 198 -17.82 -5.50 -5.88
C VAL A 198 -17.95 -6.58 -6.95
N LEU A 199 -17.03 -7.54 -7.03
CA LEU A 199 -16.96 -8.49 -8.14
C LEU A 199 -17.91 -9.69 -7.99
N GLU A 200 -18.22 -10.12 -6.76
CA GLU A 200 -19.01 -11.31 -6.53
C GLU A 200 -20.45 -10.99 -6.04
N SER A 201 -20.73 -9.72 -5.73
CA SER A 201 -22.05 -9.33 -5.23
C SER A 201 -22.71 -8.22 -6.05
N LEU A 202 -21.94 -7.25 -6.56
CA LEU A 202 -22.48 -6.14 -7.35
C LEU A 202 -22.47 -6.44 -8.85
N ILE A 203 -21.46 -7.20 -9.31
CA ILE A 203 -21.29 -7.61 -10.71
C ILE A 203 -21.34 -9.15 -10.73
N PRO A 204 -22.54 -9.75 -10.75
CA PRO A 204 -22.69 -11.20 -10.84
C PRO A 204 -22.35 -11.73 -12.24
#